data_fa0baf29a7a20b206ae65a7e97f270a3
#
_entry.id   fa0baf29a7a20b206ae65a7e97f270a3
#
_cell.length_a   1.000
_cell.length_b   1.000
_cell.length_c   1.000
_cell.angle_alpha   90.00
_cell.angle_beta   90.00
_cell.angle_gamma   90.00
#
_symmetry.space_group_name_H-M   'P 1'
#
loop_
_entity.id
_entity.type
_entity.pdbx_description
1 polymer ?
#
loop_
_entity_poly.entity_id
_entity_poly.type
_entity_poly.pdbx_seq_one_letter_code
_entity_poly.pdbx_strand_id
1 'polypeptide(L)'
;MDKIEQKGLKANVGKICLMNFLDGLWFPMSVFVIFLLDNGMNLTQVGLILGAYSIMPFFLDLPSSILADKYSRKSMLILMSLAYLLQNVFYYFGHSFAMFFVASCFNGIGTALSMGISSAFVYDTLLSIGKEKHYEKAQSKVTISLFAGRLLASAGVFIYLIDPRMVFLLATVVTFAGLCIAFSLKEPPRQKSASKPLLHIKEGLDFLLKHKIVWHTAIVFSLMAGACGVLFDYYQPVMKVAGISVAYFGLVYFAANSFSFAGAFFYPKLSKHVGWKKIMILYLAIALAATLSFATQSRFLIIAAVIVSSLSLGLQGVFMSNIINKIVPSTHRAIALSIQTQMQLLFNFILLMAVSMISDAVSIAAGMILVSILVAIAGMVFLKLAHKRQLI
;
A
#
# COMPACT_ATOMS: atom_id res chain seq x y z
N MET A 1 23.87 -13.56 26.58
CA MET A 1 23.53 -12.23 25.99
C MET A 1 23.83 -11.17 27.03
N ASP A 2 24.67 -10.20 26.71
CA ASP A 2 25.07 -9.12 27.60
C ASP A 2 23.87 -8.21 27.95
N LYS A 3 23.84 -7.64 29.18
CA LYS A 3 22.76 -6.73 29.64
C LYS A 3 22.55 -5.53 28.68
N ILE A 4 23.63 -5.03 28.06
CA ILE A 4 23.60 -3.93 27.10
C ILE A 4 22.91 -4.37 25.80
N GLU A 5 23.21 -5.57 25.32
CA GLU A 5 22.61 -6.16 24.14
C GLU A 5 21.10 -6.40 24.34
N GLN A 6 20.72 -6.93 25.49
CA GLN A 6 19.33 -7.17 25.86
C GLN A 6 18.51 -5.85 25.96
N LYS A 7 19.13 -4.78 26.50
CA LYS A 7 18.51 -3.44 26.55
C LYS A 7 18.31 -2.87 25.14
N GLY A 8 19.28 -3.06 24.25
CA GLY A 8 19.19 -2.63 22.85
C GLY A 8 18.05 -3.33 22.09
N LEU A 9 17.91 -4.65 22.24
CA LEU A 9 16.84 -5.43 21.63
C LEU A 9 15.45 -5.03 22.16
N LYS A 10 15.31 -4.78 23.46
CA LYS A 10 14.04 -4.29 24.04
C LYS A 10 13.58 -2.95 23.44
N ALA A 11 14.52 -2.08 23.03
CA ALA A 11 14.22 -0.80 22.43
C ALA A 11 13.79 -0.90 20.94
N ASN A 12 14.10 -2.00 20.24
CA ASN A 12 13.86 -2.16 18.81
C ASN A 12 12.39 -1.95 18.43
N VAL A 13 11.45 -2.53 19.18
CA VAL A 13 10.01 -2.39 18.87
C VAL A 13 9.59 -0.92 18.90
N GLY A 14 10.03 -0.15 19.92
CA GLY A 14 9.76 1.28 19.99
C GLY A 14 10.38 2.06 18.82
N LYS A 15 11.62 1.69 18.43
CA LYS A 15 12.31 2.30 17.30
C LYS A 15 11.61 2.00 15.97
N ILE A 16 11.15 0.76 15.75
CA ILE A 16 10.35 0.41 14.57
C ILE A 16 9.00 1.14 14.56
N CYS A 17 8.33 1.30 15.69
CA CYS A 17 7.12 2.13 15.78
C CYS A 17 7.43 3.58 15.36
N LEU A 18 8.53 4.15 15.84
CA LEU A 18 8.92 5.52 15.46
C LEU A 18 9.31 5.62 13.97
N MET A 19 10.04 4.65 13.43
CA MET A 19 10.34 4.60 11.98
C MET A 19 9.05 4.56 11.16
N ASN A 20 8.11 3.67 11.49
CA ASN A 20 6.83 3.57 10.77
C ASN A 20 5.98 4.85 10.91
N PHE A 21 6.04 5.53 12.06
CA PHE A 21 5.41 6.83 12.22
C PHE A 21 6.02 7.87 11.27
N LEU A 22 7.35 7.93 11.18
CA LEU A 22 8.06 8.83 10.28
C LEU A 22 7.81 8.48 8.80
N ASP A 23 7.77 7.19 8.45
CA ASP A 23 7.40 6.73 7.10
C ASP A 23 5.96 7.13 6.74
N GLY A 24 5.04 7.08 7.72
CA GLY A 24 3.68 7.58 7.56
C GLY A 24 3.60 9.10 7.38
N LEU A 25 4.55 9.85 7.95
CA LEU A 25 4.59 11.31 7.93
C LEU A 25 5.16 11.85 6.60
N TRP A 26 4.71 11.26 5.48
CA TRP A 26 5.09 11.71 4.15
C TRP A 26 4.16 12.83 3.67
N PHE A 27 4.52 14.07 3.96
CA PHE A 27 3.74 15.29 3.68
C PHE A 27 3.28 15.45 2.23
N PRO A 28 4.05 15.02 1.21
CA PRO A 28 3.61 15.15 -0.18
C PRO A 28 2.32 14.39 -0.52
N MET A 29 1.96 13.32 0.23
CA MET A 29 0.90 12.39 -0.16
C MET A 29 -0.45 13.06 -0.49
N SER A 30 -0.83 14.09 0.27
CA SER A 30 -2.10 14.80 0.06
C SER A 30 -2.13 15.69 -1.19
N VAL A 31 -0.97 15.97 -1.81
CA VAL A 31 -0.82 16.91 -2.93
C VAL A 31 0.12 16.38 -4.04
N PHE A 32 0.54 15.13 -3.96
CA PHE A 32 1.61 14.57 -4.78
C PHE A 32 1.31 14.62 -6.28
N VAL A 33 0.10 14.19 -6.68
CA VAL A 33 -0.29 14.19 -8.10
C VAL A 33 -0.44 15.61 -8.61
N ILE A 34 -0.97 16.53 -7.80
CA ILE A 34 -1.07 17.94 -8.16
C ILE A 34 0.32 18.56 -8.34
N PHE A 35 1.27 18.22 -7.48
CA PHE A 35 2.66 18.66 -7.64
C PHE A 35 3.25 18.24 -9.00
N LEU A 36 3.02 16.99 -9.42
CA LEU A 36 3.49 16.51 -10.73
C LEU A 36 2.83 17.28 -11.88
N LEU A 37 1.51 17.47 -11.82
CA LEU A 37 0.76 18.24 -12.83
C LEU A 37 1.20 19.70 -12.89
N ASP A 38 1.43 20.34 -11.75
CA ASP A 38 1.88 21.73 -11.67
C ASP A 38 3.35 21.90 -12.12
N ASN A 39 4.14 20.80 -12.16
CA ASN A 39 5.46 20.74 -12.80
C ASN A 39 5.41 20.32 -14.28
N GLY A 40 4.25 20.41 -14.93
CA GLY A 40 4.08 20.22 -16.37
C GLY A 40 3.96 18.76 -16.84
N MET A 41 3.78 17.81 -15.93
CA MET A 41 3.54 16.41 -16.31
C MET A 41 2.11 16.23 -16.82
N ASN A 42 1.93 15.52 -17.94
CA ASN A 42 0.62 15.05 -18.35
C ASN A 42 0.19 13.80 -17.54
N LEU A 43 -1.07 13.39 -17.66
CA LEU A 43 -1.61 12.27 -16.86
C LEU A 43 -0.92 10.93 -17.19
N THR A 44 -0.50 10.70 -18.43
CA THR A 44 0.27 9.51 -18.81
C THR A 44 1.62 9.47 -18.11
N GLN A 45 2.33 10.60 -18.04
CA GLN A 45 3.58 10.72 -17.31
C GLN A 45 3.38 10.53 -15.80
N VAL A 46 2.31 11.09 -15.24
CA VAL A 46 1.90 10.85 -13.85
C VAL A 46 1.64 9.37 -13.62
N GLY A 47 0.93 8.71 -14.53
CA GLY A 47 0.68 7.28 -14.47
C GLY A 47 1.96 6.44 -14.49
N LEU A 48 2.94 6.80 -15.32
CA LEU A 48 4.26 6.15 -15.34
C LEU A 48 5.02 6.34 -14.02
N ILE A 49 5.01 7.54 -13.45
CA ILE A 49 5.65 7.85 -12.17
C ILE A 49 4.99 7.05 -11.05
N LEU A 50 3.65 7.09 -10.94
CA LEU A 50 2.92 6.30 -9.95
C LEU A 50 3.06 4.79 -10.19
N GLY A 51 3.07 4.38 -11.47
CA GLY A 51 3.23 2.99 -11.88
C GLY A 51 4.60 2.41 -11.49
N ALA A 52 5.67 3.21 -11.55
CA ALA A 52 7.01 2.78 -11.15
C ALA A 52 7.03 2.32 -9.68
N TYR A 53 6.35 3.02 -8.81
CA TYR A 53 6.21 2.63 -7.40
C TYR A 53 5.48 1.28 -7.21
N SER A 54 4.55 0.92 -8.08
CA SER A 54 3.83 -0.35 -8.02
C SER A 54 4.59 -1.50 -8.68
N ILE A 55 5.25 -1.24 -9.81
CA ILE A 55 5.92 -2.29 -10.59
C ILE A 55 7.29 -2.67 -10.02
N MET A 56 8.02 -1.75 -9.37
CA MET A 56 9.30 -2.06 -8.77
C MET A 56 9.20 -3.12 -7.66
N PRO A 57 8.26 -3.06 -6.70
CA PRO A 57 8.08 -4.13 -5.72
C PRO A 57 7.69 -5.46 -6.36
N PHE A 58 6.91 -5.44 -7.45
CA PHE A 58 6.57 -6.65 -8.19
C PHE A 58 7.83 -7.44 -8.62
N PHE A 59 8.84 -6.76 -9.14
CA PHE A 59 10.08 -7.40 -9.57
C PHE A 59 11.08 -7.63 -8.44
N LEU A 60 11.07 -6.77 -7.41
CA LEU A 60 12.12 -6.75 -6.39
C LEU A 60 11.77 -7.48 -5.09
N ASP A 61 10.51 -7.86 -4.85
CA ASP A 61 10.09 -8.53 -3.60
C ASP A 61 10.87 -9.83 -3.38
N LEU A 62 10.99 -10.67 -4.42
CA LEU A 62 11.76 -11.90 -4.34
C LEU A 62 13.26 -11.67 -4.17
N PRO A 63 13.95 -10.85 -4.98
CA PRO A 63 15.35 -10.50 -4.74
C PRO A 63 15.60 -9.89 -3.35
N SER A 64 14.71 -9.01 -2.87
CA SER A 64 14.87 -8.36 -1.57
C SER A 64 14.78 -9.35 -0.40
N SER A 65 13.88 -10.34 -0.50
CA SER A 65 13.73 -11.39 0.51
C SER A 65 14.97 -12.28 0.58
N ILE A 66 15.55 -12.66 -0.58
CA ILE A 66 16.81 -13.43 -0.66
C ILE A 66 17.97 -12.62 -0.07
N LEU A 67 18.03 -11.31 -0.37
CA LEU A 67 19.04 -10.43 0.20
C LEU A 67 18.90 -10.29 1.73
N ALA A 68 17.65 -10.19 2.23
CA ALA A 68 17.38 -10.14 3.67
C ALA A 68 17.83 -11.41 4.40
N ASP A 69 17.71 -12.58 3.75
CA ASP A 69 18.18 -13.84 4.30
C ASP A 69 19.72 -13.95 4.28
N LYS A 70 20.36 -13.42 3.24
CA LYS A 70 21.81 -13.46 3.07
C LYS A 70 22.56 -12.48 4.00
N TYR A 71 22.10 -11.23 4.07
CA TYR A 71 22.78 -10.15 4.79
C TYR A 71 22.21 -9.99 6.22
N SER A 72 21.39 -8.97 6.45
CA SER A 72 20.70 -8.77 7.72
C SER A 72 19.41 -7.99 7.52
N ARG A 73 18.42 -8.21 8.38
CA ARG A 73 17.18 -7.43 8.31
C ARG A 73 17.40 -5.95 8.63
N LYS A 74 18.32 -5.65 9.57
CA LYS A 74 18.72 -4.28 9.86
C LYS A 74 19.30 -3.60 8.62
N SER A 75 20.18 -4.27 7.87
CA SER A 75 20.77 -3.71 6.65
C SER A 75 19.69 -3.41 5.60
N MET A 76 18.68 -4.26 5.47
CA MET A 76 17.56 -4.00 4.57
C MET A 76 16.72 -2.80 5.02
N LEU A 77 16.47 -2.62 6.32
CA LEU A 77 15.79 -1.44 6.86
C LEU A 77 16.59 -0.15 6.65
N ILE A 78 17.94 -0.21 6.72
CA ILE A 78 18.79 0.93 6.38
C ILE A 78 18.69 1.26 4.89
N LEU A 79 18.78 0.25 3.99
CA LEU A 79 18.65 0.45 2.55
C LEU A 79 17.26 0.97 2.16
N MET A 80 16.19 0.50 2.83
CA MET A 80 14.84 1.02 2.68
C MET A 80 14.78 2.52 3.00
N SER A 81 15.29 2.91 4.19
CA SER A 81 15.29 4.31 4.60
C SER A 81 16.15 5.20 3.68
N LEU A 82 17.27 4.67 3.17
CA LEU A 82 18.12 5.36 2.19
C LEU A 82 17.37 5.56 0.86
N ALA A 83 16.66 4.53 0.38
CA ALA A 83 15.87 4.64 -0.84
C ALA A 83 14.77 5.71 -0.71
N TYR A 84 14.04 5.75 0.41
CA TYR A 84 13.06 6.80 0.67
C TYR A 84 13.67 8.20 0.82
N LEU A 85 14.88 8.29 1.38
CA LEU A 85 15.62 9.56 1.44
C LEU A 85 15.96 10.07 0.03
N LEU A 86 16.54 9.19 -0.82
CA LEU A 86 16.87 9.53 -2.20
C LEU A 86 15.65 9.92 -3.01
N GLN A 87 14.54 9.20 -2.86
CA GLN A 87 13.25 9.56 -3.45
C GLN A 87 12.91 11.04 -3.18
N ASN A 88 12.92 11.46 -1.92
CA ASN A 88 12.52 12.81 -1.54
C ASN A 88 13.51 13.86 -2.04
N VAL A 89 14.82 13.56 -2.04
CA VAL A 89 15.87 14.41 -2.62
C VAL A 89 15.62 14.61 -4.11
N PHE A 90 15.34 13.52 -4.86
CA PHE A 90 15.06 13.61 -6.30
C PHE A 90 13.78 14.38 -6.59
N TYR A 91 12.72 14.27 -5.76
CA TYR A 91 11.52 15.07 -5.91
C TYR A 91 11.76 16.55 -5.59
N TYR A 92 12.55 16.85 -4.56
CA TYR A 92 12.85 18.23 -4.16
C TYR A 92 13.64 19.00 -5.25
N PHE A 93 14.70 18.38 -5.78
CA PHE A 93 15.55 18.98 -6.82
C PHE A 93 15.05 18.73 -8.24
N GLY A 94 14.09 17.85 -8.44
CA GLY A 94 13.60 17.43 -9.74
C GLY A 94 12.82 18.55 -10.48
N HIS A 95 13.04 18.63 -11.78
CA HIS A 95 12.35 19.53 -12.69
C HIS A 95 11.93 18.85 -14.00
N SER A 96 12.18 17.55 -14.13
CA SER A 96 11.89 16.79 -15.35
C SER A 96 11.21 15.47 -15.05
N PHE A 97 10.49 14.95 -16.04
CA PHE A 97 9.90 13.62 -15.98
C PHE A 97 10.90 12.54 -15.54
N ALA A 98 12.11 12.55 -16.13
CA ALA A 98 13.13 11.56 -15.82
C ALA A 98 13.53 11.57 -14.34
N MET A 99 13.70 12.75 -13.73
CA MET A 99 14.03 12.87 -12.30
C MET A 99 12.90 12.38 -11.40
N PHE A 100 11.66 12.72 -11.72
CA PHE A 100 10.48 12.26 -10.97
C PHE A 100 10.25 10.75 -11.13
N PHE A 101 10.51 10.21 -12.32
CA PHE A 101 10.44 8.77 -12.55
C PHE A 101 11.50 8.01 -11.75
N VAL A 102 12.76 8.48 -11.75
CA VAL A 102 13.83 7.92 -10.92
C VAL A 102 13.49 8.01 -9.43
N ALA A 103 12.94 9.14 -8.97
CA ALA A 103 12.46 9.28 -7.60
C ALA A 103 11.43 8.20 -7.24
N SER A 104 10.47 7.95 -8.15
CA SER A 104 9.46 6.92 -7.95
C SER A 104 10.03 5.50 -7.98
N CYS A 105 11.08 5.24 -8.78
CA CYS A 105 11.81 3.98 -8.73
C CYS A 105 12.46 3.76 -7.35
N PHE A 106 13.05 4.78 -6.74
CA PHE A 106 13.57 4.69 -5.37
C PHE A 106 12.46 4.42 -4.36
N ASN A 107 11.26 5.01 -4.52
CA ASN A 107 10.08 4.66 -3.72
C ASN A 107 9.76 3.17 -3.83
N GLY A 108 9.67 2.66 -5.05
CA GLY A 108 9.38 1.24 -5.30
C GLY A 108 10.44 0.31 -4.71
N ILE A 109 11.73 0.65 -4.80
CA ILE A 109 12.82 -0.08 -4.15
C ILE A 109 12.64 -0.08 -2.63
N GLY A 110 12.40 1.08 -2.02
CA GLY A 110 12.13 1.19 -0.58
C GLY A 110 10.93 0.35 -0.15
N THR A 111 9.85 0.38 -0.93
CA THR A 111 8.65 -0.42 -0.69
C THR A 111 8.94 -1.92 -0.75
N ALA A 112 9.66 -2.40 -1.77
CA ALA A 112 10.07 -3.80 -1.87
C ALA A 112 10.90 -4.25 -0.66
N LEU A 113 11.84 -3.41 -0.21
CA LEU A 113 12.66 -3.67 0.97
C LEU A 113 11.87 -3.62 2.29
N SER A 114 10.72 -2.93 2.33
CA SER A 114 9.85 -2.87 3.51
C SER A 114 8.96 -4.10 3.64
N MET A 115 8.60 -4.75 2.53
CA MET A 115 7.63 -5.86 2.49
C MET A 115 8.13 -7.07 3.31
N GLY A 116 7.41 -7.36 4.39
CA GLY A 116 7.71 -8.49 5.27
C GLY A 116 8.92 -8.31 6.18
N ILE A 117 9.91 -7.48 5.85
CA ILE A 117 11.17 -7.34 6.61
C ILE A 117 10.93 -6.68 7.96
N SER A 118 10.13 -5.62 8.01
CA SER A 118 9.80 -4.92 9.26
C SER A 118 9.09 -5.83 10.25
N SER A 119 8.06 -6.56 9.81
CA SER A 119 7.31 -7.51 10.64
C SER A 119 8.17 -8.67 11.11
N ALA A 120 9.00 -9.20 10.24
CA ALA A 120 9.94 -10.26 10.57
C ALA A 120 11.02 -9.80 11.56
N PHE A 121 11.52 -8.56 11.44
CA PHE A 121 12.46 -7.97 12.39
C PHE A 121 11.85 -7.82 13.79
N VAL A 122 10.59 -7.38 13.86
CA VAL A 122 9.83 -7.30 15.13
C VAL A 122 9.65 -8.68 15.75
N TYR A 123 9.27 -9.70 14.95
CA TYR A 123 9.10 -11.06 15.43
C TYR A 123 10.40 -11.63 16.00
N ASP A 124 11.52 -11.55 15.24
CA ASP A 124 12.83 -12.05 15.69
C ASP A 124 13.32 -11.32 16.94
N THR A 125 13.09 -10.01 17.01
CA THR A 125 13.40 -9.22 18.21
C THR A 125 12.66 -9.75 19.44
N LEU A 126 11.35 -9.99 19.32
CA LEU A 126 10.54 -10.50 20.42
C LEU A 126 10.89 -11.92 20.78
N LEU A 127 11.18 -12.77 19.79
CA LEU A 127 11.63 -14.15 20.00
C LEU A 127 12.96 -14.18 20.79
N SER A 128 13.92 -13.33 20.41
CA SER A 128 15.25 -13.26 21.05
C SER A 128 15.23 -12.82 22.52
N ILE A 129 14.15 -12.15 22.95
CA ILE A 129 13.93 -11.74 24.35
C ILE A 129 12.83 -12.56 25.07
N GLY A 130 12.36 -13.68 24.46
CA GLY A 130 11.35 -14.57 25.04
C GLY A 130 9.97 -13.96 25.16
N LYS A 131 9.58 -13.05 24.25
CA LYS A 131 8.31 -12.32 24.24
C LYS A 131 7.50 -12.51 22.96
N GLU A 132 7.69 -13.60 22.23
CA GLU A 132 7.00 -13.91 20.98
C GLU A 132 5.47 -13.87 21.08
N LYS A 133 4.91 -14.23 22.24
CA LYS A 133 3.45 -14.15 22.52
C LYS A 133 2.89 -12.71 22.41
N HIS A 134 3.76 -11.70 22.47
CA HIS A 134 3.35 -10.29 22.35
C HIS A 134 3.46 -9.74 20.92
N TYR A 135 3.77 -10.59 19.93
CA TYR A 135 4.00 -10.16 18.54
C TYR A 135 2.79 -9.44 17.96
N GLU A 136 1.58 -9.99 18.07
CA GLU A 136 0.37 -9.36 17.53
C GLU A 136 0.14 -7.95 18.11
N LYS A 137 0.36 -7.77 19.41
CA LYS A 137 0.24 -6.47 20.08
C LYS A 137 1.32 -5.49 19.61
N ALA A 138 2.54 -5.97 19.40
CA ALA A 138 3.63 -5.14 18.88
C ALA A 138 3.38 -4.73 17.43
N GLN A 139 2.96 -5.67 16.57
CA GLN A 139 2.64 -5.41 15.17
C GLN A 139 1.46 -4.43 15.03
N SER A 140 0.45 -4.55 15.87
CA SER A 140 -0.66 -3.58 15.94
C SER A 140 -0.16 -2.17 16.27
N LYS A 141 0.77 -2.01 17.22
CA LYS A 141 1.38 -0.71 17.53
C LYS A 141 2.16 -0.13 16.35
N VAL A 142 2.92 -0.95 15.64
CA VAL A 142 3.66 -0.53 14.43
C VAL A 142 2.68 0.00 13.38
N THR A 143 1.59 -0.73 13.12
CA THR A 143 0.55 -0.31 12.17
C THR A 143 -0.14 0.99 12.61
N ILE A 144 -0.50 1.11 13.88
CA ILE A 144 -1.12 2.35 14.43
C ILE A 144 -0.18 3.54 14.28
N SER A 145 1.13 3.34 14.52
CA SER A 145 2.13 4.41 14.36
C SER A 145 2.18 4.92 12.91
N LEU A 146 2.15 4.02 11.91
CA LEU A 146 2.10 4.38 10.50
C LEU A 146 0.86 5.22 10.16
N PHE A 147 -0.32 4.79 10.62
CA PHE A 147 -1.55 5.55 10.38
C PHE A 147 -1.56 6.90 11.09
N ALA A 148 -1.01 6.99 12.30
CA ALA A 148 -0.86 8.26 13.00
C ALA A 148 0.01 9.25 12.20
N GLY A 149 1.11 8.78 11.62
CA GLY A 149 1.94 9.58 10.72
C GLY A 149 1.14 10.05 9.48
N ARG A 150 0.39 9.15 8.83
CA ARG A 150 -0.43 9.49 7.66
C ARG A 150 -1.51 10.54 7.96
N LEU A 151 -2.13 10.47 9.12
CA LEU A 151 -3.12 11.49 9.53
C LEU A 151 -2.46 12.88 9.69
N LEU A 152 -1.28 12.94 10.30
CA LEU A 152 -0.54 14.19 10.42
C LEU A 152 0.02 14.68 9.08
N ALA A 153 0.36 13.76 8.17
CA ALA A 153 0.82 14.09 6.82
C ALA A 153 -0.24 14.84 5.98
N SER A 154 -1.52 14.76 6.36
CA SER A 154 -2.59 15.56 5.74
C SER A 154 -2.35 17.07 5.82
N ALA A 155 -1.59 17.53 6.84
CA ALA A 155 -1.18 18.93 6.97
C ALA A 155 -0.21 19.39 5.87
N GLY A 156 0.33 18.47 5.08
CA GLY A 156 1.21 18.77 3.94
C GLY A 156 0.60 19.74 2.92
N VAL A 157 -0.74 19.76 2.80
CA VAL A 157 -1.41 20.72 1.92
C VAL A 157 -1.12 22.18 2.31
N PHE A 158 -1.07 22.51 3.60
CA PHE A 158 -0.79 23.86 4.06
C PHE A 158 0.65 24.27 3.74
N ILE A 159 1.59 23.33 3.83
CA ILE A 159 2.99 23.53 3.46
C ILE A 159 3.09 23.75 1.94
N TYR A 160 2.39 22.93 1.17
CA TYR A 160 2.34 23.02 -0.30
C TYR A 160 1.82 24.38 -0.79
N LEU A 161 0.83 24.96 -0.12
CA LEU A 161 0.27 26.26 -0.45
C LEU A 161 1.24 27.43 -0.19
N ILE A 162 2.25 27.23 0.67
CA ILE A 162 3.32 28.20 0.91
C ILE A 162 4.40 28.04 -0.18
N ASP A 163 4.95 26.83 -0.31
CA ASP A 163 5.89 26.44 -1.34
C ASP A 163 5.73 24.95 -1.65
N PRO A 164 5.37 24.60 -2.91
CA PRO A 164 5.16 23.22 -3.32
C PRO A 164 6.36 22.27 -3.07
N ARG A 165 7.59 22.78 -3.05
CA ARG A 165 8.79 21.96 -2.84
C ARG A 165 9.10 21.70 -1.37
N MET A 166 8.64 22.56 -0.49
CA MET A 166 8.84 22.41 0.98
C MET A 166 8.28 21.12 1.53
N VAL A 167 7.23 20.53 0.93
CA VAL A 167 6.70 19.23 1.36
C VAL A 167 7.74 18.11 1.21
N PHE A 168 8.56 18.17 0.15
CA PHE A 168 9.64 17.19 -0.08
C PHE A 168 10.87 17.49 0.76
N LEU A 169 11.19 18.75 1.03
CA LEU A 169 12.26 19.12 1.95
C LEU A 169 11.98 18.58 3.35
N LEU A 170 10.78 18.80 3.86
CA LEU A 170 10.37 18.26 5.16
C LEU A 170 10.33 16.73 5.16
N ALA A 171 9.83 16.11 4.08
CA ALA A 171 9.88 14.67 3.94
C ALA A 171 11.33 14.15 3.92
N THR A 172 12.29 14.88 3.32
CA THR A 172 13.72 14.56 3.36
C THR A 172 14.26 14.56 4.79
N VAL A 173 13.93 15.60 5.58
CA VAL A 173 14.35 15.69 6.99
C VAL A 173 13.77 14.54 7.81
N VAL A 174 12.47 14.24 7.62
CA VAL A 174 11.77 13.15 8.32
C VAL A 174 12.38 11.79 7.96
N THR A 175 12.62 11.51 6.68
CA THR A 175 13.23 10.25 6.25
C THR A 175 14.68 10.13 6.68
N PHE A 176 15.44 11.23 6.74
CA PHE A 176 16.78 11.24 7.31
C PHE A 176 16.78 10.87 8.79
N ALA A 177 15.82 11.39 9.57
CA ALA A 177 15.64 10.96 10.97
C ALA A 177 15.32 9.46 11.07
N GLY A 178 14.47 8.94 10.17
CA GLY A 178 14.18 7.51 10.05
C GLY A 178 15.45 6.68 9.76
N LEU A 179 16.28 7.15 8.86
CA LEU A 179 17.59 6.53 8.55
C LEU A 179 18.51 6.49 9.76
N CYS A 180 18.62 7.58 10.52
CA CYS A 180 19.39 7.62 11.77
C CYS A 180 18.87 6.59 12.79
N ILE A 181 17.55 6.43 12.90
CA ILE A 181 16.95 5.41 13.76
C ILE A 181 17.28 4.01 13.25
N ALA A 182 17.23 3.76 11.92
CA ALA A 182 17.58 2.47 11.33
C ALA A 182 19.03 2.06 11.69
N PHE A 183 19.98 2.98 11.63
CA PHE A 183 21.35 2.72 12.08
C PHE A 183 21.43 2.34 13.57
N SER A 184 20.57 2.91 14.40
CA SER A 184 20.56 2.66 15.85
C SER A 184 19.90 1.32 16.25
N LEU A 185 19.24 0.61 15.32
CA LEU A 185 18.65 -0.71 15.56
C LEU A 185 19.74 -1.74 15.95
N LYS A 186 19.36 -2.74 16.73
CA LYS A 186 20.20 -3.90 17.03
C LYS A 186 19.68 -5.10 16.27
N GLU A 187 20.55 -5.74 15.45
CA GLU A 187 20.18 -6.96 14.74
C GLU A 187 19.82 -8.06 15.74
N PRO A 188 18.62 -8.65 15.69
CA PRO A 188 18.29 -9.78 16.57
C PRO A 188 19.03 -11.04 16.12
N PRO A 189 19.47 -11.90 17.05
CA PRO A 189 19.97 -13.22 16.71
C PRO A 189 18.89 -14.00 15.93
N ARG A 190 19.31 -14.63 14.84
CA ARG A 190 18.39 -15.44 14.02
C ARG A 190 19.02 -16.77 13.64
N GLN A 191 18.18 -17.79 13.47
CA GLN A 191 18.56 -19.01 12.79
C GLN A 191 18.51 -18.75 11.28
N LYS A 192 19.59 -18.99 10.58
CA LYS A 192 19.60 -18.95 9.10
C LYS A 192 18.67 -20.05 8.60
N SER A 193 17.63 -19.68 7.88
CA SER A 193 16.75 -20.66 7.23
C SER A 193 17.56 -21.39 6.15
N ALA A 194 17.56 -22.72 6.19
CA ALA A 194 18.09 -23.56 5.12
C ALA A 194 17.11 -23.65 3.92
N SER A 195 16.00 -22.89 3.93
CA SER A 195 14.98 -22.92 2.90
C SER A 195 15.53 -22.44 1.55
N LYS A 196 15.15 -23.11 0.48
CA LYS A 196 15.38 -22.68 -0.91
C LYS A 196 14.20 -21.81 -1.35
N PRO A 197 14.28 -20.47 -1.29
CA PRO A 197 13.12 -19.59 -1.52
C PRO A 197 12.44 -19.85 -2.86
N LEU A 198 13.23 -20.07 -3.92
CA LEU A 198 12.73 -20.37 -5.27
C LEU A 198 11.91 -21.67 -5.35
N LEU A 199 12.30 -22.69 -4.59
CA LEU A 199 11.55 -23.96 -4.57
C LEU A 199 10.19 -23.77 -3.90
N HIS A 200 10.13 -23.06 -2.77
CA HIS A 200 8.87 -22.76 -2.09
C HIS A 200 7.93 -21.93 -2.95
N ILE A 201 8.45 -20.94 -3.70
CA ILE A 201 7.62 -20.14 -4.61
C ILE A 201 7.03 -21.02 -5.71
N LYS A 202 7.83 -21.91 -6.32
CA LYS A 202 7.36 -22.86 -7.32
C LYS A 202 6.26 -23.76 -6.76
N GLU A 203 6.47 -24.34 -5.59
CA GLU A 203 5.48 -25.20 -4.91
C GLU A 203 4.18 -24.44 -4.62
N GLY A 204 4.26 -23.19 -4.16
CA GLY A 204 3.10 -22.35 -3.90
C GLY A 204 2.36 -21.94 -5.15
N LEU A 205 3.07 -21.63 -6.25
CA LEU A 205 2.46 -21.33 -7.53
C LEU A 205 1.78 -22.58 -8.11
N ASP A 206 2.43 -23.73 -8.08
CA ASP A 206 1.87 -25.01 -8.50
C ASP A 206 0.61 -25.36 -7.70
N PHE A 207 0.61 -25.09 -6.38
CA PHE A 207 -0.55 -25.27 -5.54
C PHE A 207 -1.71 -24.38 -5.99
N LEU A 208 -1.46 -23.08 -6.20
CA LEU A 208 -2.49 -22.13 -6.63
C LEU A 208 -3.05 -22.47 -8.00
N LEU A 209 -2.21 -22.83 -8.97
CA LEU A 209 -2.62 -23.21 -10.32
C LEU A 209 -3.45 -24.51 -10.34
N LYS A 210 -3.12 -25.48 -9.49
CA LYS A 210 -3.90 -26.72 -9.33
C LYS A 210 -5.25 -26.46 -8.67
N HIS A 211 -5.35 -25.50 -7.77
CA HIS A 211 -6.59 -25.14 -7.06
C HIS A 211 -7.31 -23.99 -7.77
N LYS A 212 -7.92 -24.26 -8.91
CA LYS A 212 -8.57 -23.28 -9.79
C LYS A 212 -9.42 -22.23 -9.05
N ILE A 213 -10.10 -22.61 -7.97
CA ILE A 213 -10.95 -21.70 -7.21
C ILE A 213 -10.14 -20.64 -6.47
N VAL A 214 -9.03 -21.04 -5.84
CA VAL A 214 -8.12 -20.14 -5.12
C VAL A 214 -7.51 -19.15 -6.11
N TRP A 215 -7.08 -19.68 -7.26
CA TRP A 215 -6.50 -18.89 -8.35
C TRP A 215 -7.47 -17.84 -8.89
N HIS A 216 -8.70 -18.22 -9.26
CA HIS A 216 -9.69 -17.27 -9.76
C HIS A 216 -10.08 -16.23 -8.70
N THR A 217 -10.22 -16.65 -7.43
CA THR A 217 -10.50 -15.74 -6.35
C THR A 217 -9.37 -14.72 -6.18
N ALA A 218 -8.11 -15.17 -6.20
CA ALA A 218 -6.96 -14.29 -6.10
C ALA A 218 -6.90 -13.27 -7.25
N ILE A 219 -7.15 -13.70 -8.51
CA ILE A 219 -7.20 -12.78 -9.67
C ILE A 219 -8.27 -11.71 -9.49
N VAL A 220 -9.52 -12.12 -9.24
CA VAL A 220 -10.63 -11.17 -9.13
C VAL A 220 -10.39 -10.16 -8.02
N PHE A 221 -9.93 -10.64 -6.86
CA PHE A 221 -9.62 -9.73 -5.75
C PHE A 221 -8.46 -8.80 -6.04
N SER A 222 -7.39 -9.30 -6.67
CA SER A 222 -6.24 -8.47 -7.01
C SER A 222 -6.61 -7.39 -8.03
N LEU A 223 -7.48 -7.72 -9.00
CA LEU A 223 -8.01 -6.75 -9.95
C LEU A 223 -8.85 -5.68 -9.26
N MET A 224 -9.76 -6.09 -8.37
CA MET A 224 -10.58 -5.15 -7.60
C MET A 224 -9.73 -4.26 -6.68
N ALA A 225 -8.71 -4.85 -6.06
CA ALA A 225 -7.77 -4.15 -5.22
C ALA A 225 -6.96 -3.10 -5.99
N GLY A 226 -6.47 -3.50 -7.17
CA GLY A 226 -5.78 -2.59 -8.09
C GLY A 226 -6.67 -1.43 -8.52
N ALA A 227 -7.94 -1.71 -8.85
CA ALA A 227 -8.92 -0.68 -9.21
C ALA A 227 -9.16 0.32 -8.08
N CYS A 228 -9.31 -0.14 -6.83
CA CYS A 228 -9.44 0.75 -5.67
C CYS A 228 -8.16 1.57 -5.43
N GLY A 229 -6.98 1.00 -5.69
CA GLY A 229 -5.72 1.72 -5.66
C GLY A 229 -5.72 2.89 -6.65
N VAL A 230 -6.13 2.65 -7.90
CA VAL A 230 -6.24 3.69 -8.93
C VAL A 230 -7.20 4.82 -8.51
N LEU A 231 -8.35 4.50 -7.88
CA LEU A 231 -9.25 5.52 -7.36
C LEU A 231 -8.56 6.41 -6.31
N PHE A 232 -7.76 5.81 -5.44
CA PHE A 232 -6.99 6.52 -4.44
C PHE A 232 -5.86 7.36 -5.05
N ASP A 233 -5.21 6.88 -6.11
CA ASP A 233 -4.14 7.62 -6.79
C ASP A 233 -4.70 8.80 -7.62
N TYR A 234 -5.92 8.65 -8.17
CA TYR A 234 -6.53 9.63 -9.08
C TYR A 234 -7.50 10.62 -8.42
N TYR A 235 -7.74 10.54 -7.11
CA TYR A 235 -8.68 11.46 -6.47
C TYR A 235 -8.27 12.94 -6.60
N GLN A 236 -6.97 13.23 -6.58
CA GLN A 236 -6.47 14.61 -6.68
C GLN A 236 -6.77 15.27 -8.04
N PRO A 237 -6.42 14.67 -9.20
CA PRO A 237 -6.78 15.27 -10.49
C PRO A 237 -8.30 15.34 -10.69
N VAL A 238 -9.07 14.34 -10.22
CA VAL A 238 -10.55 14.40 -10.27
C VAL A 238 -11.10 15.58 -9.48
N MET A 239 -10.60 15.79 -8.24
CA MET A 239 -11.00 16.93 -7.42
C MET A 239 -10.62 18.27 -8.06
N LYS A 240 -9.44 18.36 -8.67
CA LYS A 240 -8.97 19.57 -9.37
C LYS A 240 -9.87 19.92 -10.55
N VAL A 241 -10.21 18.93 -11.41
CA VAL A 241 -11.13 19.11 -12.55
C VAL A 241 -12.54 19.51 -12.10
N ALA A 242 -13.02 18.97 -10.97
CA ALA A 242 -14.30 19.37 -10.37
C ALA A 242 -14.25 20.79 -9.75
N GLY A 243 -13.13 21.49 -9.81
CA GLY A 243 -12.97 22.82 -9.25
C GLY A 243 -12.96 22.87 -7.72
N ILE A 244 -12.54 21.78 -7.08
CA ILE A 244 -12.33 21.75 -5.62
C ILE A 244 -10.96 22.34 -5.32
N SER A 245 -10.90 23.35 -4.44
CA SER A 245 -9.63 23.98 -4.07
C SER A 245 -8.67 22.99 -3.44
N VAL A 246 -7.38 23.08 -3.82
CA VAL A 246 -6.29 22.26 -3.26
C VAL A 246 -6.23 22.33 -1.74
N ALA A 247 -6.62 23.44 -1.13
CA ALA A 247 -6.68 23.61 0.32
C ALA A 247 -7.52 22.53 1.03
N TYR A 248 -8.52 21.95 0.37
CA TYR A 248 -9.36 20.87 0.94
C TYR A 248 -8.76 19.47 0.77
N PHE A 249 -7.72 19.30 -0.05
CA PHE A 249 -7.15 17.97 -0.34
C PHE A 249 -6.59 17.30 0.91
N GLY A 250 -5.96 18.05 1.80
CA GLY A 250 -5.50 17.54 3.09
C GLY A 250 -6.64 17.04 3.97
N LEU A 251 -7.75 17.78 4.03
CA LEU A 251 -8.93 17.37 4.82
C LEU A 251 -9.57 16.10 4.24
N VAL A 252 -9.69 16.01 2.91
CA VAL A 252 -10.22 14.81 2.23
C VAL A 252 -9.29 13.63 2.46
N TYR A 253 -7.96 13.83 2.35
CA TYR A 253 -6.97 12.80 2.65
C TYR A 253 -7.04 12.31 4.10
N PHE A 254 -7.17 13.24 5.07
CA PHE A 254 -7.37 12.90 6.47
C PHE A 254 -8.62 12.04 6.68
N ALA A 255 -9.76 12.48 6.14
CA ALA A 255 -11.01 11.74 6.25
C ALA A 255 -10.90 10.36 5.58
N ALA A 256 -10.32 10.28 4.37
CA ALA A 256 -10.10 9.03 3.65
C ALA A 256 -9.27 8.03 4.47
N ASN A 257 -8.13 8.45 5.04
CA ASN A 257 -7.32 7.57 5.90
C ASN A 257 -8.04 7.17 7.19
N SER A 258 -8.84 8.06 7.79
CA SER A 258 -9.66 7.75 8.97
C SER A 258 -10.71 6.68 8.64
N PHE A 259 -11.36 6.76 7.48
CA PHE A 259 -12.32 5.75 7.03
C PHE A 259 -11.64 4.44 6.66
N SER A 260 -10.45 4.47 6.05
CA SER A 260 -9.66 3.27 5.78
C SER A 260 -9.26 2.56 7.08
N PHE A 261 -8.79 3.31 8.08
CA PHE A 261 -8.51 2.77 9.41
C PHE A 261 -9.75 2.18 10.07
N ALA A 262 -10.89 2.88 10.00
CA ALA A 262 -12.16 2.39 10.54
C ALA A 262 -12.59 1.09 9.85
N GLY A 263 -12.44 0.97 8.52
CA GLY A 263 -12.72 -0.25 7.76
C GLY A 263 -11.93 -1.45 8.29
N ALA A 264 -10.64 -1.30 8.47
CA ALA A 264 -9.77 -2.35 9.02
C ALA A 264 -10.11 -2.69 10.48
N PHE A 265 -10.38 -1.67 11.30
CA PHE A 265 -10.66 -1.82 12.73
C PHE A 265 -12.01 -2.51 13.00
N PHE A 266 -13.05 -2.14 12.26
CA PHE A 266 -14.39 -2.69 12.46
C PHE A 266 -14.63 -4.01 11.71
N TYR A 267 -13.77 -4.40 10.77
CA TYR A 267 -13.90 -5.63 10.00
C TYR A 267 -14.15 -6.88 10.86
N PRO A 268 -13.41 -7.16 11.96
CA PRO A 268 -13.63 -8.36 12.77
C PRO A 268 -15.03 -8.43 13.41
N LYS A 269 -15.61 -7.26 13.74
CA LYS A 269 -17.00 -7.20 14.24
C LYS A 269 -18.00 -7.38 13.10
N LEU A 270 -17.77 -6.72 11.97
CA LEU A 270 -18.62 -6.82 10.78
C LEU A 270 -18.68 -8.25 10.26
N SER A 271 -17.55 -8.93 10.14
CA SER A 271 -17.46 -10.30 9.62
C SER A 271 -18.14 -11.37 10.47
N LYS A 272 -18.38 -11.09 11.76
CA LYS A 272 -19.12 -11.98 12.66
C LYS A 272 -20.64 -11.94 12.46
N HIS A 273 -21.16 -10.76 12.07
CA HIS A 273 -22.60 -10.53 11.94
C HIS A 273 -23.07 -10.50 10.48
N VAL A 274 -22.17 -10.10 9.57
CA VAL A 274 -22.46 -9.98 8.14
C VAL A 274 -21.62 -11.02 7.40
N GLY A 275 -22.29 -11.99 6.78
CA GLY A 275 -21.61 -13.03 6.01
C GLY A 275 -20.71 -12.43 4.91
N TRP A 276 -19.63 -13.09 4.60
CA TRP A 276 -18.61 -12.64 3.65
C TRP A 276 -19.15 -12.23 2.26
N LYS A 277 -20.22 -12.90 1.77
CA LYS A 277 -20.90 -12.55 0.50
C LYS A 277 -21.50 -11.14 0.53
N LYS A 278 -22.14 -10.77 1.64
CA LYS A 278 -22.72 -9.43 1.82
C LYS A 278 -21.63 -8.36 1.94
N ILE A 279 -20.52 -8.67 2.61
CA ILE A 279 -19.36 -7.76 2.69
C ILE A 279 -18.78 -7.51 1.29
N MET A 280 -18.69 -8.55 0.45
CA MET A 280 -18.22 -8.41 -0.92
C MET A 280 -19.18 -7.58 -1.78
N ILE A 281 -20.48 -7.81 -1.67
CA ILE A 281 -21.48 -7.01 -2.39
C ILE A 281 -21.38 -5.54 -1.97
N LEU A 282 -21.22 -5.28 -0.67
CA LEU A 282 -21.04 -3.93 -0.15
C LEU A 282 -19.76 -3.29 -0.72
N TYR A 283 -18.65 -4.04 -0.74
CA TYR A 283 -17.40 -3.58 -1.33
C TYR A 283 -17.56 -3.21 -2.81
N LEU A 284 -18.21 -4.07 -3.60
CA LEU A 284 -18.50 -3.82 -5.01
C LEU A 284 -19.39 -2.60 -5.21
N ALA A 285 -20.46 -2.49 -4.41
CA ALA A 285 -21.39 -1.35 -4.50
C ALA A 285 -20.67 -0.02 -4.21
N ILE A 286 -19.83 0.01 -3.19
CA ILE A 286 -19.02 1.18 -2.84
C ILE A 286 -18.06 1.54 -3.98
N ALA A 287 -17.32 0.55 -4.51
CA ALA A 287 -16.37 0.77 -5.58
C ALA A 287 -17.05 1.30 -6.86
N LEU A 288 -18.19 0.73 -7.25
CA LEU A 288 -18.98 1.18 -8.39
C LEU A 288 -19.57 2.57 -8.18
N ALA A 289 -20.16 2.83 -7.01
CA ALA A 289 -20.71 4.14 -6.69
C ALA A 289 -19.62 5.22 -6.71
N ALA A 290 -18.43 4.93 -6.19
CA ALA A 290 -17.30 5.85 -6.18
C ALA A 290 -16.81 6.18 -7.60
N THR A 291 -16.61 5.16 -8.43
CA THR A 291 -16.16 5.38 -9.81
C THR A 291 -17.17 6.13 -10.67
N LEU A 292 -18.45 5.83 -10.54
CA LEU A 292 -19.53 6.56 -11.22
C LEU A 292 -19.63 8.01 -10.72
N SER A 293 -19.45 8.24 -9.42
CA SER A 293 -19.44 9.59 -8.84
C SER A 293 -18.33 10.47 -9.44
N PHE A 294 -17.16 9.89 -9.76
CA PHE A 294 -16.07 10.62 -10.41
C PHE A 294 -16.43 11.10 -11.84
N ALA A 295 -17.36 10.39 -12.52
CA ALA A 295 -17.84 10.81 -13.83
C ALA A 295 -18.87 11.94 -13.77
N THR A 296 -19.51 12.22 -12.62
CA THR A 296 -20.61 13.21 -12.50
C THR A 296 -20.15 14.66 -12.41
N GLN A 297 -18.87 14.94 -12.18
CA GLN A 297 -18.30 16.26 -11.89
C GLN A 297 -18.92 16.98 -10.67
N SER A 298 -19.80 16.32 -9.92
CA SER A 298 -20.39 16.87 -8.70
C SER A 298 -19.36 16.88 -7.56
N ARG A 299 -19.02 18.06 -7.06
CA ARG A 299 -18.04 18.24 -5.96
C ARG A 299 -18.40 17.39 -4.73
N PHE A 300 -19.67 17.40 -4.35
CA PHE A 300 -20.17 16.63 -3.21
C PHE A 300 -20.02 15.12 -3.40
N LEU A 301 -20.43 14.61 -4.57
CA LEU A 301 -20.35 13.19 -4.87
C LEU A 301 -18.90 12.72 -4.96
N ILE A 302 -17.99 13.51 -5.52
CA ILE A 302 -16.56 13.20 -5.62
C ILE A 302 -15.94 13.10 -4.22
N ILE A 303 -16.16 14.09 -3.35
CA ILE A 303 -15.62 14.05 -1.97
C ILE A 303 -16.17 12.85 -1.19
N ALA A 304 -17.48 12.64 -1.25
CA ALA A 304 -18.11 11.50 -0.60
C ALA A 304 -17.56 10.17 -1.13
N ALA A 305 -17.38 10.06 -2.46
CA ALA A 305 -16.83 8.89 -3.10
C ALA A 305 -15.39 8.58 -2.65
N VAL A 306 -14.52 9.58 -2.58
CA VAL A 306 -13.14 9.41 -2.08
C VAL A 306 -13.13 8.90 -0.65
N ILE A 307 -13.92 9.51 0.24
CA ILE A 307 -13.99 9.14 1.66
C ILE A 307 -14.56 7.73 1.83
N VAL A 308 -15.70 7.45 1.19
CA VAL A 308 -16.40 6.16 1.33
C VAL A 308 -15.64 5.01 0.66
N SER A 309 -15.02 5.25 -0.52
CA SER A 309 -14.19 4.22 -1.18
C SER A 309 -12.96 3.84 -0.34
N SER A 310 -12.42 4.75 0.45
CA SER A 310 -11.31 4.46 1.35
C SER A 310 -11.67 3.46 2.46
N LEU A 311 -12.94 3.36 2.85
CA LEU A 311 -13.43 2.28 3.72
C LEU A 311 -13.18 0.91 3.09
N SER A 312 -13.38 0.80 1.77
CA SER A 312 -13.13 -0.43 1.00
C SER A 312 -11.66 -0.85 1.03
N LEU A 313 -10.72 0.12 0.94
CA LEU A 313 -9.28 -0.17 1.05
C LEU A 313 -8.91 -0.75 2.42
N GLY A 314 -9.49 -0.23 3.49
CA GLY A 314 -9.28 -0.76 4.84
C GLY A 314 -9.87 -2.16 5.05
N LEU A 315 -11.08 -2.39 4.56
CA LEU A 315 -11.74 -3.70 4.64
C LEU A 315 -11.00 -4.78 3.84
N GLN A 316 -10.49 -4.42 2.67
CA GLN A 316 -9.92 -5.33 1.68
C GLN A 316 -8.76 -6.18 2.21
N GLY A 317 -7.75 -5.56 2.84
CA GLY A 317 -6.55 -6.26 3.31
C GLY A 317 -6.89 -7.35 4.33
N VAL A 318 -7.76 -7.03 5.28
CA VAL A 318 -8.17 -7.98 6.34
C VAL A 318 -9.10 -9.05 5.77
N PHE A 319 -10.00 -8.68 4.85
CA PHE A 319 -10.93 -9.59 4.19
C PHE A 319 -10.19 -10.66 3.36
N MET A 320 -9.22 -10.23 2.54
CA MET A 320 -8.41 -11.13 1.71
C MET A 320 -7.59 -12.11 2.54
N SER A 321 -6.88 -11.58 3.53
CA SER A 321 -6.11 -12.42 4.45
C SER A 321 -7.01 -13.47 5.11
N ASN A 322 -8.22 -13.10 5.51
CA ASN A 322 -9.16 -14.02 6.14
C ASN A 322 -9.64 -15.14 5.18
N ILE A 323 -9.96 -14.80 3.92
CA ILE A 323 -10.37 -15.79 2.91
C ILE A 323 -9.22 -16.75 2.59
N ILE A 324 -8.02 -16.24 2.30
CA ILE A 324 -6.86 -17.07 1.99
C ILE A 324 -6.54 -18.00 3.17
N ASN A 325 -6.57 -17.49 4.39
CA ASN A 325 -6.32 -18.27 5.60
C ASN A 325 -7.34 -19.40 5.82
N LYS A 326 -8.57 -19.27 5.32
CA LYS A 326 -9.59 -20.32 5.41
C LYS A 326 -9.47 -21.38 4.32
N ILE A 327 -9.09 -20.98 3.09
CA ILE A 327 -9.09 -21.87 1.93
C ILE A 327 -7.75 -22.57 1.73
N VAL A 328 -6.64 -21.89 2.09
CA VAL A 328 -5.28 -22.35 1.82
C VAL A 328 -4.70 -23.06 3.07
N PRO A 329 -4.13 -24.27 2.92
CA PRO A 329 -3.43 -24.95 4.01
C PRO A 329 -2.31 -24.08 4.59
N SER A 330 -2.04 -24.25 5.90
CA SER A 330 -1.05 -23.42 6.63
C SER A 330 0.33 -23.39 5.97
N THR A 331 0.74 -24.49 5.35
CA THR A 331 2.03 -24.65 4.64
C THR A 331 2.18 -23.74 3.42
N HIS A 332 1.07 -23.33 2.78
CA HIS A 332 1.08 -22.52 1.54
C HIS A 332 0.49 -21.11 1.71
N ARG A 333 0.01 -20.76 2.92
CA ARG A 333 -0.68 -19.46 3.16
C ARG A 333 0.21 -18.25 2.89
N ALA A 334 1.45 -18.27 3.38
CA ALA A 334 2.38 -17.14 3.21
C ALA A 334 2.64 -16.88 1.71
N ILE A 335 2.85 -17.94 0.94
CA ILE A 335 3.10 -17.85 -0.50
C ILE A 335 1.85 -17.37 -1.24
N ALA A 336 0.67 -17.89 -0.89
CA ALA A 336 -0.59 -17.46 -1.50
C ALA A 336 -0.87 -15.98 -1.27
N LEU A 337 -0.59 -15.46 -0.07
CA LEU A 337 -0.70 -14.04 0.26
C LEU A 337 0.31 -13.20 -0.51
N SER A 338 1.56 -13.65 -0.64
CA SER A 338 2.59 -12.97 -1.42
C SER A 338 2.21 -12.90 -2.90
N ILE A 339 1.82 -14.01 -3.52
CA ILE A 339 1.38 -14.05 -4.92
C ILE A 339 0.18 -13.13 -5.14
N GLN A 340 -0.81 -13.14 -4.24
CA GLN A 340 -1.97 -12.24 -4.32
C GLN A 340 -1.54 -10.77 -4.28
N THR A 341 -0.60 -10.41 -3.39
CA THR A 341 -0.07 -9.05 -3.32
C THR A 341 0.67 -8.65 -4.60
N GLN A 342 1.47 -9.56 -5.17
CA GLN A 342 2.15 -9.34 -6.45
C GLN A 342 1.16 -9.14 -7.59
N MET A 343 0.11 -9.95 -7.66
CA MET A 343 -0.96 -9.77 -8.66
C MET A 343 -1.68 -8.43 -8.49
N GLN A 344 -1.92 -7.99 -7.26
CA GLN A 344 -2.51 -6.69 -6.98
C GLN A 344 -1.63 -5.53 -7.48
N LEU A 345 -0.32 -5.57 -7.24
CA LEU A 345 0.62 -4.56 -7.73
C LEU A 345 0.65 -4.51 -9.26
N LEU A 346 0.64 -5.68 -9.91
CA LEU A 346 0.61 -5.77 -11.37
C LEU A 346 -0.69 -5.21 -11.94
N PHE A 347 -1.85 -5.58 -11.38
CA PHE A 347 -3.14 -5.02 -11.83
C PHE A 347 -3.25 -3.53 -11.54
N ASN A 348 -2.75 -3.05 -10.40
CA ASN A 348 -2.71 -1.61 -10.12
C ASN A 348 -1.89 -0.88 -11.19
N PHE A 349 -0.70 -1.38 -11.53
CA PHE A 349 0.13 -0.80 -12.60
C PHE A 349 -0.59 -0.77 -13.95
N ILE A 350 -1.17 -1.91 -14.39
CA ILE A 350 -1.85 -2.01 -15.68
C ILE A 350 -3.05 -1.06 -15.74
N LEU A 351 -3.87 -1.06 -14.70
CA LEU A 351 -5.07 -0.20 -14.61
C LEU A 351 -4.70 1.27 -14.55
N LEU A 352 -3.67 1.62 -13.77
CA LEU A 352 -3.17 2.97 -13.65
C LEU A 352 -2.70 3.50 -15.00
N MET A 353 -1.94 2.71 -15.76
CA MET A 353 -1.49 3.06 -17.11
C MET A 353 -2.68 3.24 -18.07
N ALA A 354 -3.62 2.31 -18.08
CA ALA A 354 -4.80 2.39 -18.94
C ALA A 354 -5.64 3.65 -18.64
N VAL A 355 -5.88 3.92 -17.35
CA VAL A 355 -6.62 5.12 -16.93
C VAL A 355 -5.88 6.39 -17.31
N SER A 356 -4.56 6.43 -17.09
CA SER A 356 -3.72 7.59 -17.40
C SER A 356 -3.75 7.94 -18.89
N MET A 357 -3.55 6.93 -19.75
CA MET A 357 -3.57 7.12 -21.21
C MET A 357 -4.95 7.55 -21.73
N ILE A 358 -6.04 6.93 -21.22
CA ILE A 358 -7.40 7.32 -21.60
C ILE A 358 -7.73 8.72 -21.09
N SER A 359 -7.25 9.06 -19.89
CA SER A 359 -7.51 10.37 -19.31
C SER A 359 -6.83 11.51 -20.10
N ASP A 360 -5.65 11.26 -20.65
CA ASP A 360 -4.99 12.22 -21.55
C ASP A 360 -5.65 12.28 -22.94
N ALA A 361 -6.04 11.13 -23.49
CA ALA A 361 -6.59 11.04 -24.85
C ALA A 361 -8.05 11.55 -24.94
N VAL A 362 -8.85 11.35 -23.91
CA VAL A 362 -10.30 11.63 -23.91
C VAL A 362 -10.68 12.53 -22.71
N SER A 363 -10.67 11.98 -21.52
CA SER A 363 -10.95 12.70 -20.26
C SER A 363 -10.73 11.81 -19.04
N ILE A 364 -10.54 12.43 -17.88
CA ILE A 364 -10.46 11.71 -16.59
C ILE A 364 -11.75 10.89 -16.33
N ALA A 365 -12.91 11.44 -16.69
CA ALA A 365 -14.18 10.73 -16.55
C ALA A 365 -14.20 9.43 -17.36
N ALA A 366 -13.69 9.43 -18.60
CA ALA A 366 -13.60 8.23 -19.43
C ALA A 366 -12.69 7.17 -18.80
N GLY A 367 -11.54 7.57 -18.25
CA GLY A 367 -10.65 6.69 -17.50
C GLY A 367 -11.34 6.05 -16.29
N MET A 368 -12.12 6.83 -15.53
CA MET A 368 -12.88 6.33 -14.38
C MET A 368 -14.04 5.40 -14.76
N ILE A 369 -14.70 5.64 -15.88
CA ILE A 369 -15.73 4.73 -16.43
C ILE A 369 -15.09 3.37 -16.78
N LEU A 370 -13.90 3.34 -17.37
CA LEU A 370 -13.19 2.08 -17.61
C LEU A 370 -13.00 1.28 -16.32
N VAL A 371 -12.53 1.93 -15.24
CA VAL A 371 -12.37 1.27 -13.94
C VAL A 371 -13.69 0.73 -13.44
N SER A 372 -14.80 1.50 -13.59
CA SER A 372 -16.14 1.08 -13.18
C SER A 372 -16.57 -0.19 -13.89
N ILE A 373 -16.38 -0.26 -15.21
CA ILE A 373 -16.70 -1.44 -16.03
C ILE A 373 -15.90 -2.66 -15.57
N LEU A 374 -14.58 -2.49 -15.35
CA LEU A 374 -13.71 -3.59 -14.92
C LEU A 374 -14.06 -4.09 -13.52
N VAL A 375 -14.39 -3.20 -12.59
CA VAL A 375 -14.87 -3.56 -11.24
C VAL A 375 -16.20 -4.30 -11.32
N ALA A 376 -17.13 -3.86 -12.17
CA ALA A 376 -18.42 -4.53 -12.37
C ALA A 376 -18.24 -5.94 -12.93
N ILE A 377 -17.39 -6.10 -13.96
CA ILE A 377 -17.09 -7.41 -14.56
C ILE A 377 -16.44 -8.34 -13.52
N ALA A 378 -15.41 -7.86 -12.82
CA ALA A 378 -14.72 -8.64 -11.78
C ALA A 378 -15.69 -9.09 -10.68
N GLY A 379 -16.58 -8.19 -10.25
CA GLY A 379 -17.61 -8.48 -9.27
C GLY A 379 -18.61 -9.53 -9.74
N MET A 380 -19.09 -9.42 -10.97
CA MET A 380 -20.02 -10.41 -11.55
C MET A 380 -19.37 -11.79 -11.67
N VAL A 381 -18.11 -11.85 -12.11
CA VAL A 381 -17.33 -13.10 -12.17
C VAL A 381 -17.20 -13.71 -10.79
N PHE A 382 -16.85 -12.90 -9.79
CA PHE A 382 -16.73 -13.38 -8.41
C PHE A 382 -18.05 -13.92 -7.87
N LEU A 383 -19.17 -13.21 -8.04
CA LEU A 383 -20.47 -13.65 -7.56
C LEU A 383 -20.92 -14.96 -8.23
N LYS A 384 -20.66 -15.13 -9.54
CA LYS A 384 -20.91 -16.40 -10.25
C LYS A 384 -20.09 -17.55 -9.69
N LEU A 385 -18.78 -17.33 -9.43
CA LEU A 385 -17.89 -18.33 -8.83
C LEU A 385 -18.35 -18.72 -7.42
N ALA A 386 -18.72 -17.74 -6.63
CA ALA A 386 -19.23 -17.92 -5.26
C ALA A 386 -20.57 -18.66 -5.19
N HIS A 387 -21.45 -18.45 -6.18
CA HIS A 387 -22.75 -19.13 -6.26
C HIS A 387 -22.60 -20.59 -6.71
N LYS A 388 -21.78 -20.86 -7.73
CA LYS A 388 -21.65 -22.18 -8.36
C LYS A 388 -20.99 -23.26 -7.49
N ARG A 389 -20.27 -22.89 -6.43
CA ARG A 389 -19.40 -23.81 -5.67
C ARG A 389 -19.54 -23.75 -4.15
N GLN A 390 -20.63 -23.18 -3.59
CA GLN A 390 -20.78 -23.08 -2.12
C GLN A 390 -19.44 -22.76 -1.41
N LEU A 391 -18.75 -21.71 -1.89
CA LEU A 391 -17.51 -21.27 -1.27
C LEU A 391 -17.80 -20.82 0.15
N ILE A 392 -17.55 -21.72 1.10
CA ILE A 392 -17.62 -21.55 2.57
C ILE A 392 -19.00 -21.23 3.11
#